data_5092bd7e5ff35ee0f75ae0c478baa368
#
_entry.id   5092bd7e5ff35ee0f75ae0c478baa368
#
_cell.length_a   1.000
_cell.length_b   1.000
_cell.length_c   1.000
_cell.angle_alpha   90.00
_cell.angle_beta   90.00
_cell.angle_gamma   90.00
#
_symmetry.space_group_name_H-M   'P 1'
#
loop_
_entity.id
_entity.type
_entity.pdbx_description
1 polymer ?
#
loop_
_entity_poly.entity_id
_entity_poly.type
_entity_poly.pdbx_seq_one_letter_code
_entity_poly.pdbx_strand_id
1 'polypeptide(L)'
;EVAVRLVDLSRKGFHARCAGPQFARGDVVTLRLPLVGFTPGRVIWGLKGCFGSQFSVPLDERTYLRVLARIRAETPKAPASPTG
;
A
#
# COMPACT_ATOMS: atom_id res chain seq x y z
N GLU A 1 -7.99 10.44 -8.38
CA GLU A 1 -6.83 9.57 -8.16
C GLU A 1 -5.78 10.28 -7.34
N VAL A 2 -5.23 9.60 -6.35
CA VAL A 2 -4.31 10.19 -5.40
C VAL A 2 -3.04 9.36 -5.34
N ALA A 3 -1.89 10.02 -5.39
CA ALA A 3 -0.62 9.33 -5.25
C ALA A 3 -0.37 9.05 -3.77
N VAL A 4 -0.01 7.81 -3.46
CA VAL A 4 0.34 7.41 -2.11
C VAL A 4 1.68 6.70 -2.12
N ARG A 5 2.35 6.70 -0.98
CA ARG A 5 3.61 6.02 -0.82
C ARG A 5 3.41 4.84 0.12
N LEU A 6 3.61 3.64 -0.40
CA LEU A 6 3.48 2.45 0.43
C LEU A 6 4.59 2.43 1.47
N VAL A 7 4.20 2.24 2.72
CA VAL A 7 5.12 2.08 3.83
C VAL A 7 5.30 0.60 4.11
N ASP A 8 4.20 -0.14 4.04
CA ASP A 8 4.22 -1.56 4.36
C ASP A 8 3.09 -2.25 3.61
N LEU A 9 3.31 -3.49 3.25
CA LEU A 9 2.34 -4.29 2.53
C LEU A 9 2.29 -5.68 3.13
N SER A 10 1.09 -6.17 3.39
CA SER A 10 0.86 -7.54 3.82
C SER A 10 -0.18 -8.18 2.90
N ARG A 11 -0.43 -9.47 3.11
CA ARG A 11 -1.45 -10.15 2.33
C ARG A 11 -2.84 -9.57 2.58
N LYS A 12 -3.07 -9.03 3.76
CA LYS A 12 -4.41 -8.58 4.16
C LYS A 12 -4.63 -7.10 3.96
N GLY A 13 -3.57 -6.32 3.78
CA GLY A 13 -3.74 -4.89 3.65
C GLY A 13 -2.43 -4.15 3.48
N PHE A 14 -2.49 -2.84 3.67
CA PHE A 14 -1.32 -2.01 3.47
C PHE A 14 -1.38 -0.78 4.37
N HIS A 15 -0.21 -0.18 4.56
CA HIS A 15 -0.02 1.08 5.27
C HIS A 15 0.64 2.04 4.29
N ALA A 16 0.10 3.24 4.15
CA ALA A 16 0.60 4.18 3.16
C ALA A 16 0.63 5.60 3.70
N ARG A 17 1.48 6.40 3.12
CA ARG A 17 1.53 7.84 3.38
C ARG A 17 0.87 8.58 2.24
N CYS A 18 0.17 9.64 2.58
CA CYS A 18 -0.50 10.47 1.60
C CYS A 18 -0.40 11.93 2.04
N ALA A 19 0.21 12.76 1.20
CA ALA A 19 0.42 14.16 1.54
C ALA A 19 -0.84 15.01 1.33
N GLY A 20 -1.77 14.52 0.53
CA GLY A 20 -2.97 15.28 0.18
C GLY A 20 -4.13 14.99 1.09
N PRO A 21 -5.18 14.32 0.56
CA PRO A 21 -6.39 14.07 1.33
C PRO A 21 -6.14 13.22 2.55
N GLN A 22 -6.96 13.42 3.55
CA GLN A 22 -6.91 12.62 4.76
C GLN A 22 -8.00 11.56 4.68
N PHE A 23 -7.61 10.32 4.83
CA PHE A 23 -8.55 9.20 4.79
C PHE A 23 -9.05 8.88 6.19
N ALA A 24 -10.30 8.51 6.28
CA ALA A 24 -10.95 8.20 7.54
C ALA A 24 -11.38 6.74 7.57
N ARG A 25 -11.45 6.20 8.78
CA ARG A 25 -11.91 4.83 8.99
C ARG A 25 -13.25 4.61 8.28
N GLY A 26 -13.32 3.54 7.51
CA GLY A 26 -14.53 3.21 6.77
C GLY A 26 -14.51 3.64 5.31
N ASP A 27 -13.60 4.54 4.94
CA ASP A 27 -13.49 4.95 3.55
C ASP A 27 -13.11 3.76 2.67
N VAL A 28 -13.70 3.69 1.49
CA VAL A 28 -13.35 2.68 0.52
C VAL A 28 -12.24 3.25 -0.36
N VAL A 29 -11.17 2.47 -0.51
CA VAL A 29 -10.03 2.88 -1.33
C VAL A 29 -9.70 1.76 -2.30
N THR A 30 -9.07 2.12 -3.41
CA THR A 30 -8.60 1.14 -4.37
C THR A 30 -7.12 1.42 -4.61
N LEU A 31 -6.30 0.43 -4.32
CA LEU A 31 -4.86 0.55 -4.48
C LEU A 31 -4.45 -0.14 -5.77
N ARG A 32 -3.63 0.55 -6.56
CA ARG A 32 -3.10 -0.03 -7.78
C ARG A 32 -1.79 -0.75 -7.45
N LEU A 33 -1.80 -2.06 -7.61
CA LEU A 33 -0.63 -2.90 -7.35
C LEU A 33 -0.09 -3.45 -8.65
N PRO A 34 1.24 -3.59 -8.78
CA PRO A 34 1.80 -4.28 -9.92
C PRO A 34 1.30 -5.71 -9.97
N LEU A 35 1.13 -6.26 -11.16
CA LEU A 35 0.73 -7.64 -11.41
C LEU A 35 -0.73 -7.94 -11.08
N VAL A 36 -1.33 -7.22 -10.15
CA VAL A 36 -2.70 -7.47 -9.70
C VAL A 36 -3.66 -6.44 -10.28
N GLY A 37 -3.21 -5.19 -10.38
CA GLY A 37 -4.06 -4.10 -10.82
C GLY A 37 -4.78 -3.44 -9.66
N PHE A 38 -6.00 -2.99 -9.89
CA PHE A 38 -6.76 -2.27 -8.88
C PHE A 38 -7.26 -3.24 -7.81
N THR A 39 -6.91 -2.95 -6.58
CA THR A 39 -7.19 -3.82 -5.44
C THR A 39 -8.02 -3.02 -4.43
N PRO A 40 -9.30 -3.36 -4.26
CA PRO A 40 -10.16 -2.59 -3.36
C PRO A 40 -9.88 -2.93 -1.91
N GLY A 41 -10.13 -1.95 -1.05
CA GLY A 41 -9.96 -2.13 0.38
C GLY A 41 -10.74 -1.07 1.15
N ARG A 42 -10.66 -1.16 2.46
CA ARG A 42 -11.33 -0.25 3.36
C ARG A 42 -10.36 0.26 4.39
N VAL A 43 -10.38 1.54 4.63
CA VAL A 43 -9.51 2.17 5.63
C VAL A 43 -9.93 1.70 7.01
N ILE A 44 -8.98 1.17 7.78
CA ILE A 44 -9.25 0.72 9.15
C ILE A 44 -8.76 1.71 10.18
N TRP A 45 -7.81 2.58 9.81
CA TRP A 45 -7.39 3.70 10.65
C TRP A 45 -6.82 4.78 9.76
N GLY A 46 -6.95 6.02 10.21
CA GLY A 46 -6.40 7.16 9.49
C GLY A 46 -5.82 8.14 10.48
N LEU A 47 -4.63 8.63 10.15
CA LEU A 47 -3.97 9.69 10.87
C LEU A 47 -3.53 10.71 9.87
N LYS A 48 -3.14 11.89 10.38
CA LYS A 48 -2.67 12.94 9.50
C LYS A 48 -1.45 12.46 8.73
N GLY A 49 -1.54 12.43 7.42
CA GLY A 49 -0.42 12.06 6.56
C GLY A 49 -0.26 10.58 6.30
N CYS A 50 -1.05 9.72 6.93
CA CYS A 50 -0.94 8.29 6.66
C CYS A 50 -2.22 7.54 7.02
N PHE A 51 -2.36 6.34 6.50
CA PHE A 51 -3.53 5.52 6.79
C PHE A 51 -3.21 4.05 6.60
N GLY A 52 -4.01 3.20 7.23
CA GLY A 52 -3.94 1.76 7.05
C GLY A 52 -5.24 1.25 6.48
N SER A 53 -5.15 0.30 5.57
CA SER A 53 -6.30 -0.24 4.87
C SER A 53 -6.22 -1.75 4.83
N GLN A 54 -7.39 -2.38 4.83
CA GLN A 54 -7.52 -3.83 4.73
C GLN A 54 -8.13 -4.15 3.38
N PHE A 55 -7.52 -5.08 2.65
CA PHE A 55 -8.06 -5.49 1.35
C PHE A 55 -9.41 -6.19 1.53
N SER A 56 -10.32 -5.95 0.59
CA SER A 56 -11.61 -6.65 0.60
C SER A 56 -11.41 -8.15 0.46
N VAL A 57 -10.44 -8.55 -0.36
CA VAL A 57 -10.04 -9.95 -0.51
C VAL A 57 -8.55 -10.02 -0.28
N PRO A 58 -8.08 -10.80 0.69
CA PRO A 58 -6.64 -10.91 0.92
C PRO A 58 -5.93 -11.48 -0.29
N LEU A 59 -4.68 -11.06 -0.49
CA LEU A 59 -3.85 -11.60 -1.55
C LEU A 59 -3.44 -13.03 -1.16
N ASP A 60 -3.40 -13.94 -2.13
CA ASP A 60 -2.82 -15.23 -1.85
C ASP A 60 -1.30 -15.08 -1.70
N GLU A 61 -0.69 -16.03 -1.03
CA GLU A 61 0.72 -15.91 -0.66
C GLU A 61 1.61 -15.76 -1.88
N ARG A 62 1.38 -16.55 -2.92
CA ARG A 62 2.21 -16.47 -4.12
C ARG A 62 2.12 -15.11 -4.78
N THR A 63 0.90 -14.59 -4.93
CA THR A 63 0.68 -13.29 -5.52
C THR A 63 1.33 -12.21 -4.68
N TYR A 64 1.17 -12.27 -3.37
CA TYR A 64 1.78 -11.32 -2.47
C TYR A 64 3.29 -11.27 -2.63
N LEU A 65 3.94 -12.42 -2.66
CA LEU A 65 5.40 -12.47 -2.79
C LEU A 65 5.86 -11.91 -4.13
N ARG A 66 5.11 -12.15 -5.21
CA ARG A 66 5.45 -11.60 -6.51
C ARG A 66 5.28 -10.09 -6.55
N VAL A 67 4.19 -9.58 -5.98
CA VAL A 67 3.95 -8.14 -5.92
C VAL A 67 5.06 -7.47 -5.11
N LEU A 68 5.39 -8.06 -3.97
CA LEU A 68 6.43 -7.52 -3.10
C LEU A 68 7.77 -7.44 -3.80
N ALA A 69 8.12 -8.50 -4.53
CA ALA A 69 9.37 -8.54 -5.28
C ALA A 69 9.40 -7.46 -6.36
N ARG A 70 8.28 -7.24 -7.04
CA ARG A 70 8.20 -6.21 -8.08
C ARG A 70 8.32 -4.83 -7.48
N ILE A 71 7.68 -4.57 -6.36
CA ILE A 71 7.77 -3.27 -5.71
C ILE A 71 9.21 -2.99 -5.30
N ARG A 72 9.90 -3.97 -4.73
CA ARG A 72 11.28 -3.81 -4.33
C ARG A 72 12.19 -3.56 -5.53
N ALA A 73 11.92 -4.23 -6.63
CA ALA A 73 12.73 -4.06 -7.84
C ALA A 73 12.54 -2.68 -8.46
N GLU A 74 11.37 -2.09 -8.32
CA GLU A 74 11.07 -0.78 -8.91
C GLU A 74 11.47 0.38 -8.00
N THR A 75 11.59 0.13 -6.70
CA THR A 75 11.98 1.18 -5.75
C THR A 75 13.48 1.39 -5.87
N PRO A 76 13.91 2.54 -6.24
CA PRO A 76 15.34 2.82 -6.27
C PRO A 76 15.89 2.66 -4.88
N LYS A 77 16.88 2.14 -4.69
CA LYS A 77 17.37 1.93 -3.42
C LYS A 77 17.69 2.81 -2.65
N ALA A 78 17.19 2.69 -2.66
CA ALA A 78 17.45 3.44 -2.20
C ALA A 78 18.32 3.64 -1.31
N PRO A 79 18.61 3.78 -1.47
CA PRO A 79 19.25 3.83 -1.03
C PRO A 79 19.68 3.91 -0.05
N ALA A 80 19.47 3.91 -0.02
CA ALA A 80 19.77 4.11 0.67
C ALA A 80 20.01 4.28 1.70
N SER A 81 19.96 4.21 1.88
CA SER A 81 20.12 4.40 2.62
C SER A 81 20.58 4.39 3.52
N PRO A 82 20.79 4.55 3.75
CA PRO A 82 21.06 4.51 4.46
C PRO A 82 21.33 4.53 5.36
N THR A 83 21.21 4.57 5.38
CA THR A 83 21.23 4.68 5.94
C THR A 83 21.15 4.67 6.28
N GLY A 84 21.16 4.54 6.25
CA GLY A 84 20.82 4.47 6.25
C GLY A 84 20.79 4.42 6.42
#